data_8d96c7fec59d3d4f84cbf486b6fc2c3e
#
_entry.id   8d96c7fec59d3d4f84cbf486b6fc2c3e
#
_cell.length_a   1.000
_cell.length_b   1.000
_cell.length_c   1.000
_cell.angle_alpha   90.00
_cell.angle_beta   90.00
_cell.angle_gamma   90.00
#
_symmetry.space_group_name_H-M   'P 1'
#
loop_
_entity.id
_entity.type
_entity.pdbx_description
1 polymer ?
#
loop_
_entity_poly.entity_id
_entity_poly.type
_entity_poly.pdbx_seq_one_letter_code
_entity_poly.pdbx_strand_id
1 'polypeptide(L)'
;MLELATVEATLAAQEALVPHLRKGCEKRIIWADAPAVQTAVCVLYIHGFSATGEELRPLPDLVAQGLGANIFFTRLTGHGQDSAAMGRAGLEAWQKDVTEALEVAQTIGQEVVVIGCSTGCTLATLALAQGAVAKAMIHISPNFGLRHRA
;
A
#
# COMPACT_ATOMS: atom_id res chain seq x y z
N MET A 1 -2.09 17.67 -4.31
CA MET A 1 -1.21 16.87 -5.20
C MET A 1 0.11 16.65 -4.46
N LEU A 2 0.52 15.41 -4.31
CA LEU A 2 1.79 15.08 -3.68
C LEU A 2 2.95 15.44 -4.62
N GLU A 3 4.04 15.98 -4.06
CA GLU A 3 5.22 16.33 -4.83
C GLU A 3 6.32 15.29 -4.60
N LEU A 4 6.99 14.88 -5.66
CA LEU A 4 8.03 13.85 -5.62
C LEU A 4 9.14 14.18 -4.61
N ALA A 5 9.56 15.45 -4.56
CA ALA A 5 10.63 15.89 -3.66
C ALA A 5 10.28 15.83 -2.17
N THR A 6 9.00 15.83 -1.81
CA THR A 6 8.54 15.92 -0.42
C THR A 6 7.68 14.74 0.03
N VAL A 7 7.35 13.82 -0.89
CA VAL A 7 6.41 12.71 -0.60
C VAL A 7 6.84 11.86 0.59
N GLU A 8 8.11 11.49 0.67
CA GLU A 8 8.64 10.68 1.77
C GLU A 8 8.57 11.41 3.12
N ALA A 9 8.96 12.69 3.16
CA ALA A 9 8.85 13.50 4.36
C ALA A 9 7.39 13.73 4.78
N THR A 10 6.49 13.89 3.82
CA THR A 10 5.05 14.02 4.08
C THR A 10 4.50 12.75 4.73
N LEU A 11 4.82 11.57 4.19
CA LEU A 11 4.42 10.28 4.75
C LEU A 11 4.98 10.11 6.17
N ALA A 12 6.27 10.40 6.37
CA ALA A 12 6.91 10.29 7.68
C ALA A 12 6.24 11.21 8.72
N ALA A 13 5.88 12.44 8.35
CA ALA A 13 5.17 13.36 9.23
C ALA A 13 3.76 12.85 9.57
N GLN A 14 3.03 12.28 8.61
CA GLN A 14 1.72 11.68 8.85
C GLN A 14 1.82 10.48 9.80
N GLU A 15 2.76 9.57 9.57
CA GLU A 15 2.94 8.38 10.39
C GLU A 15 3.41 8.71 11.82
N ALA A 16 4.18 9.77 12.01
CA ALA A 16 4.59 10.26 13.33
C ALA A 16 3.41 10.72 14.21
N LEU A 17 2.28 11.07 13.61
CA LEU A 17 1.05 11.46 14.32
C LEU A 17 0.18 10.27 14.69
N VAL A 18 0.48 9.06 14.20
CA VAL A 18 -0.32 7.86 14.47
C VAL A 18 -0.01 7.33 15.87
N PRO A 19 -0.98 7.33 16.81
CA PRO A 19 -0.73 6.90 18.18
C PRO A 19 -0.42 5.39 18.25
N HIS A 20 0.54 5.03 19.09
CA HIS A 20 0.92 3.63 19.34
C HIS A 20 1.32 2.83 18.10
N LEU A 21 1.80 3.51 17.05
CA LEU A 21 2.31 2.83 15.85
C LEU A 21 3.58 2.05 16.20
N ARG A 22 3.57 0.77 15.90
CA ARG A 22 4.71 -0.11 16.13
C ARG A 22 5.79 0.19 15.09
N LYS A 23 7.04 0.30 15.57
CA LYS A 23 8.20 0.49 14.72
C LYS A 23 8.29 -0.59 13.64
N GLY A 24 8.50 -0.17 12.39
CA GLY A 24 8.57 -1.04 11.22
C GLY A 24 7.22 -1.29 10.54
N CYS A 25 6.12 -0.75 11.10
CA CYS A 25 4.78 -0.86 10.50
C CYS A 25 4.37 0.39 9.71
N GLU A 26 5.23 1.41 9.69
CA GLU A 26 4.97 2.68 9.03
C GLU A 26 4.84 2.53 7.52
N LYS A 27 4.07 3.42 6.89
CA LYS A 27 4.14 3.63 5.44
C LYS A 27 5.56 3.97 5.04
N ARG A 28 6.07 3.39 3.96
CA ARG A 28 7.43 3.69 3.50
C ARG A 28 7.63 3.49 2.02
N ILE A 29 8.52 4.28 1.48
CA ILE A 29 9.06 4.14 0.13
C ILE A 29 10.45 3.49 0.23
N ILE A 30 10.73 2.53 -0.66
CA ILE A 30 12.08 2.07 -0.93
C ILE A 30 12.39 2.49 -2.37
N TRP A 31 13.37 3.34 -2.51
CA TRP A 31 13.82 3.85 -3.79
C TRP A 31 14.69 2.83 -4.50
N ALA A 32 14.49 2.67 -5.81
CA ALA A 32 15.31 1.76 -6.63
C ALA A 32 16.78 2.20 -6.67
N ASP A 33 16.98 3.52 -6.78
CA ASP A 33 18.30 4.17 -6.80
C ASP A 33 18.33 5.34 -5.81
N ALA A 34 18.38 6.58 -6.31
CA ALA A 34 18.42 7.76 -5.47
C ALA A 34 17.02 8.17 -4.99
N PRO A 35 16.90 8.76 -3.77
CA PRO A 35 15.65 9.33 -3.30
C PRO A 35 15.09 10.40 -4.24
N ALA A 36 13.77 10.50 -4.29
CA ALA A 36 13.02 11.46 -5.10
C ALA A 36 13.33 11.39 -6.62
N VAL A 37 13.67 10.20 -7.11
CA VAL A 37 13.78 9.92 -8.55
C VAL A 37 12.63 8.99 -8.96
N GLN A 38 11.80 9.47 -9.89
CA GLN A 38 10.68 8.69 -10.42
C GLN A 38 11.19 7.55 -11.33
N THR A 39 10.64 6.36 -11.16
CA THR A 39 10.92 5.21 -12.04
C THR A 39 9.82 5.01 -13.08
N ALA A 40 10.10 4.25 -14.14
CA ALA A 40 9.10 3.92 -15.16
C ALA A 40 7.90 3.17 -14.56
N VAL A 41 8.14 2.34 -13.55
CA VAL A 41 7.12 1.59 -12.81
C VAL A 41 7.33 1.81 -11.32
N CYS A 42 6.25 1.95 -10.57
CA CYS A 42 6.23 1.79 -9.11
C CYS A 42 5.49 0.50 -8.75
N VAL A 43 6.03 -0.26 -7.81
CA VAL A 43 5.29 -1.34 -7.15
C VAL A 43 4.58 -0.78 -5.92
N LEU A 44 3.26 -0.95 -5.85
CA LEU A 44 2.46 -0.64 -4.67
C LEU A 44 2.07 -1.94 -3.98
N TYR A 45 2.47 -2.10 -2.72
CA TYR A 45 2.05 -3.24 -1.90
C TYR A 45 0.94 -2.85 -0.92
N ILE A 46 -0.18 -3.60 -0.97
CA ILE A 46 -1.33 -3.44 -0.07
C ILE A 46 -1.52 -4.74 0.71
N HIS A 47 -1.27 -4.68 2.02
CA HIS A 47 -1.29 -5.84 2.92
C HIS A 47 -2.72 -6.33 3.24
N GLY A 48 -2.80 -7.51 3.86
CA GLY A 48 -4.04 -8.13 4.31
C GLY A 48 -4.54 -7.61 5.66
N PHE A 49 -5.71 -8.12 6.08
CA PHE A 49 -6.30 -7.81 7.38
C PHE A 49 -5.38 -8.25 8.52
N SER A 50 -5.24 -7.42 9.52
CA SER A 50 -4.35 -7.58 10.69
C SER A 50 -2.85 -7.70 10.38
N ALA A 51 -2.44 -7.47 9.14
CA ALA A 51 -1.06 -7.52 8.69
C ALA A 51 -0.42 -6.11 8.57
N THR A 52 0.75 -6.04 7.99
CA THR A 52 1.50 -4.82 7.68
C THR A 52 2.28 -4.98 6.38
N GLY A 53 3.02 -3.97 5.96
CA GLY A 53 3.92 -4.05 4.81
C GLY A 53 4.95 -5.18 4.88
N GLU A 54 5.21 -5.74 6.07
CA GLU A 54 6.16 -6.84 6.26
C GLU A 54 5.61 -8.23 5.86
N GLU A 55 4.28 -8.36 5.68
CA GLU A 55 3.57 -9.64 5.56
C GLU A 55 4.14 -10.61 4.52
N LEU A 56 4.49 -10.10 3.35
CA LEU A 56 4.97 -10.93 2.23
C LEU A 56 6.42 -10.65 1.83
N ARG A 57 7.14 -9.83 2.59
CA ARG A 57 8.54 -9.56 2.26
C ARG A 57 9.38 -10.84 2.37
N PRO A 58 10.33 -11.07 1.45
CA PRO A 58 10.84 -10.11 0.46
C PRO A 58 10.15 -10.15 -0.93
N LEU A 59 9.01 -10.80 -1.09
CA LEU A 59 8.38 -10.98 -2.41
C LEU A 59 8.12 -9.66 -3.16
N PRO A 60 7.46 -8.63 -2.57
CA PRO A 60 7.26 -7.36 -3.27
C PRO A 60 8.58 -6.66 -3.60
N ASP A 61 9.56 -6.76 -2.71
CA ASP A 61 10.91 -6.21 -2.92
C ASP A 61 11.61 -6.82 -4.14
N LEU A 62 11.53 -8.15 -4.29
CA LEU A 62 12.11 -8.87 -5.43
C LEU A 62 11.43 -8.50 -6.76
N VAL A 63 10.11 -8.31 -6.75
CA VAL A 63 9.38 -7.83 -7.92
C VAL A 63 9.83 -6.42 -8.29
N ALA A 64 9.91 -5.51 -7.33
CA ALA A 64 10.38 -4.15 -7.55
C ALA A 64 11.83 -4.12 -8.08
N GLN A 65 12.71 -4.91 -7.48
CA GLN A 65 14.09 -5.05 -7.94
C GLN A 65 14.19 -5.56 -9.37
N GLY A 66 13.41 -6.59 -9.71
CA GLY A 66 13.37 -7.15 -11.06
C GLY A 66 12.85 -6.19 -12.13
N LEU A 67 12.02 -5.21 -11.72
CA LEU A 67 11.48 -4.16 -12.59
C LEU A 67 12.31 -2.88 -12.59
N GLY A 68 13.34 -2.76 -11.75
CA GLY A 68 14.06 -1.50 -11.52
C GLY A 68 13.12 -0.41 -10.97
N ALA A 69 12.17 -0.79 -10.14
CA ALA A 69 11.05 0.04 -9.71
C ALA A 69 11.22 0.54 -8.27
N ASN A 70 10.78 1.78 -8.01
CA ASN A 70 10.47 2.20 -6.66
C ASN A 70 9.34 1.35 -6.10
N ILE A 71 9.33 1.13 -4.79
CA ILE A 71 8.24 0.41 -4.12
C ILE A 71 7.68 1.22 -2.97
N PHE A 72 6.36 1.23 -2.87
CA PHE A 72 5.63 1.82 -1.75
C PHE A 72 4.88 0.74 -0.97
N PHE A 73 5.18 0.64 0.32
CA PHE A 73 4.43 -0.15 1.27
C PHE A 73 3.45 0.74 2.01
N THR A 74 2.16 0.60 1.71
CA THR A 74 1.11 1.34 2.43
C THR A 74 0.80 0.69 3.77
N ARG A 75 0.11 1.41 4.62
CA ARG A 75 -0.47 0.93 5.87
C ARG A 75 -1.95 1.33 5.91
N LEU A 76 -2.81 0.36 6.08
CA LEU A 76 -4.23 0.59 6.26
C LEU A 76 -4.51 1.09 7.68
N THR A 77 -5.44 2.03 7.80
CA THR A 77 -5.87 2.62 9.09
C THR A 77 -6.17 1.53 10.12
N GLY A 78 -5.70 1.72 11.35
CA GLY A 78 -5.81 0.77 12.46
C GLY A 78 -4.76 -0.33 12.47
N HIS A 79 -4.07 -0.57 11.36
CA HIS A 79 -3.02 -1.60 11.28
C HIS A 79 -1.68 -1.08 11.82
N GLY A 80 -0.87 -1.99 12.35
CA GLY A 80 0.39 -1.64 12.98
C GLY A 80 0.25 -0.99 14.37
N GLN A 81 -0.96 -0.88 14.89
CA GLN A 81 -1.32 -0.30 16.19
C GLN A 81 -1.84 -1.38 17.16
N ASP A 82 -2.62 -0.98 18.15
CA ASP A 82 -3.30 -1.88 19.08
C ASP A 82 -4.66 -2.39 18.52
N SER A 83 -5.27 -3.34 19.24
CA SER A 83 -6.55 -3.92 18.85
C SER A 83 -7.71 -2.91 18.91
N ALA A 84 -7.62 -1.89 19.74
CA ALA A 84 -8.64 -0.86 19.84
C ALA A 84 -8.63 0.05 18.59
N ALA A 85 -7.45 0.38 18.07
CA ALA A 85 -7.31 1.11 16.80
C ALA A 85 -7.88 0.30 15.63
N MET A 86 -7.59 -1.00 15.58
CA MET A 86 -8.16 -1.92 14.59
C MET A 86 -9.69 -1.99 14.67
N GLY A 87 -10.24 -2.05 15.88
CA GLY A 87 -11.70 -2.10 16.08
C GLY A 87 -12.43 -0.82 15.65
N ARG A 88 -11.74 0.31 15.57
CA ARG A 88 -12.31 1.59 15.10
C ARG A 88 -12.15 1.80 13.59
N ALA A 89 -11.26 1.03 12.94
CA ALA A 89 -11.06 1.13 11.51
C ALA A 89 -12.21 0.48 10.74
N GLY A 90 -12.50 1.00 9.57
CA GLY A 90 -13.58 0.50 8.72
C GLY A 90 -13.30 0.67 7.24
N LEU A 91 -14.19 0.12 6.43
CA LEU A 91 -14.05 0.09 4.98
C LEU A 91 -13.79 1.48 4.37
N GLU A 92 -14.52 2.49 4.80
CA GLU A 92 -14.36 3.85 4.27
C GLU A 92 -12.94 4.40 4.49
N ALA A 93 -12.37 4.17 5.69
CA ALA A 93 -11.01 4.59 5.99
C ALA A 93 -10.01 3.84 5.09
N TRP A 94 -10.18 2.53 4.94
CA TRP A 94 -9.30 1.72 4.09
C TRP A 94 -9.40 2.07 2.60
N GLN A 95 -10.59 2.47 2.12
CA GLN A 95 -10.73 2.99 0.74
C GLN A 95 -9.95 4.28 0.54
N LYS A 96 -9.99 5.19 1.54
CA LYS A 96 -9.17 6.42 1.51
C LYS A 96 -7.68 6.11 1.53
N ASP A 97 -7.25 5.15 2.36
CA ASP A 97 -5.86 4.71 2.43
C ASP A 97 -5.37 4.17 1.08
N VAL A 98 -6.20 3.39 0.38
CA VAL A 98 -5.85 2.85 -0.95
C VAL A 98 -5.81 3.95 -2.00
N THR A 99 -6.72 4.93 -1.94
CA THR A 99 -6.69 6.10 -2.83
C THR A 99 -5.39 6.89 -2.63
N GLU A 100 -5.03 7.20 -1.39
CA GLU A 100 -3.75 7.85 -1.07
C GLU A 100 -2.56 7.01 -1.54
N ALA A 101 -2.62 5.68 -1.33
CA ALA A 101 -1.54 4.79 -1.74
C ALA A 101 -1.31 4.81 -3.26
N LEU A 102 -2.37 4.86 -4.05
CA LEU A 102 -2.28 4.99 -5.50
C LEU A 102 -1.73 6.36 -5.92
N GLU A 103 -2.11 7.45 -5.24
CA GLU A 103 -1.55 8.78 -5.48
C GLU A 103 -0.04 8.82 -5.19
N VAL A 104 0.41 8.23 -4.07
CA VAL A 104 1.84 8.10 -3.75
C VAL A 104 2.56 7.30 -4.84
N ALA A 105 2.01 6.14 -5.22
CA ALA A 105 2.61 5.28 -6.23
C ALA A 105 2.74 5.98 -7.58
N GLN A 106 1.73 6.75 -8.01
CA GLN A 106 1.75 7.55 -9.24
C GLN A 106 2.73 8.73 -9.16
N THR A 107 3.02 9.21 -7.95
CA THR A 107 4.03 10.26 -7.75
C THR A 107 5.45 9.72 -7.93
N ILE A 108 5.72 8.50 -7.47
CA ILE A 108 7.06 7.91 -7.49
C ILE A 108 7.32 6.95 -8.67
N GLY A 109 6.31 6.66 -9.49
CA GLY A 109 6.40 5.88 -10.72
C GLY A 109 5.47 6.41 -11.80
N GLN A 110 5.86 6.27 -13.07
CA GLN A 110 5.01 6.68 -14.21
C GLN A 110 3.82 5.75 -14.37
N GLU A 111 4.02 4.46 -14.13
CA GLU A 111 2.99 3.42 -14.12
C GLU A 111 2.99 2.68 -12.78
N VAL A 112 1.87 2.12 -12.38
CA VAL A 112 1.71 1.43 -11.10
C VAL A 112 1.40 -0.04 -11.33
N VAL A 113 2.18 -0.92 -10.72
CA VAL A 113 1.87 -2.33 -10.55
C VAL A 113 1.46 -2.54 -9.09
N VAL A 114 0.24 -2.99 -8.86
CA VAL A 114 -0.29 -3.24 -7.51
C VAL A 114 -0.10 -4.71 -7.15
N ILE A 115 0.45 -4.98 -5.98
CA ILE A 115 0.46 -6.30 -5.35
C ILE A 115 -0.43 -6.21 -4.12
N GLY A 116 -1.53 -6.96 -4.12
CA GLY A 116 -2.44 -7.05 -2.98
C GLY A 116 -2.39 -8.42 -2.33
N CYS A 117 -2.55 -8.46 -1.01
CA CYS A 117 -2.74 -9.68 -0.25
C CYS A 117 -4.12 -9.69 0.42
N SER A 118 -4.88 -10.77 0.27
CA SER A 118 -6.17 -10.98 0.94
C SER A 118 -7.09 -9.74 0.84
N THR A 119 -7.39 -9.07 1.94
CA THR A 119 -8.16 -7.81 1.98
C THR A 119 -7.56 -6.72 1.10
N GLY A 120 -6.24 -6.65 0.99
CA GLY A 120 -5.55 -5.72 0.08
C GLY A 120 -5.94 -5.94 -1.39
N CYS A 121 -6.16 -7.20 -1.81
CA CYS A 121 -6.69 -7.51 -3.14
C CYS A 121 -8.09 -6.93 -3.35
N THR A 122 -8.97 -7.13 -2.37
CA THR A 122 -10.36 -6.68 -2.43
C THR A 122 -10.43 -5.16 -2.53
N LEU A 123 -9.68 -4.45 -1.69
CA LEU A 123 -9.64 -2.99 -1.66
C LEU A 123 -9.07 -2.40 -2.95
N ALA A 124 -7.96 -2.96 -3.46
CA ALA A 124 -7.38 -2.52 -4.73
C ALA A 124 -8.32 -2.77 -5.90
N THR A 125 -8.94 -3.94 -5.97
CA THR A 125 -9.93 -4.27 -7.01
C THR A 125 -11.12 -3.32 -6.97
N LEU A 126 -11.60 -2.97 -5.78
CA LEU A 126 -12.69 -2.00 -5.61
C LEU A 126 -12.28 -0.63 -6.12
N ALA A 127 -11.07 -0.14 -5.78
CA ALA A 127 -10.57 1.14 -6.27
C ALA A 127 -10.47 1.16 -7.81
N LEU A 128 -9.95 0.09 -8.42
CA LEU A 128 -9.87 -0.04 -9.89
C LEU A 128 -11.27 -0.08 -10.54
N ALA A 129 -12.23 -0.78 -9.93
CA ALA A 129 -13.62 -0.80 -10.39
C ALA A 129 -14.30 0.58 -10.29
N GLN A 130 -13.84 1.44 -9.40
CA GLN A 130 -14.30 2.82 -9.22
C GLN A 130 -13.55 3.84 -10.12
N GLY A 131 -12.66 3.37 -10.99
CA GLY A 131 -11.99 4.20 -11.98
C GLY A 131 -10.53 4.55 -11.66
N ALA A 132 -9.96 4.03 -10.59
CA ALA A 132 -8.52 4.12 -10.36
C ALA A 132 -7.74 3.39 -11.48
N VAL A 133 -6.51 3.81 -11.74
CA VAL A 133 -5.70 3.28 -12.84
C VAL A 133 -4.46 2.59 -12.28
N ALA A 134 -4.24 1.37 -12.74
CA ALA A 134 -2.99 0.63 -12.56
C ALA A 134 -2.64 -0.11 -13.87
N LYS A 135 -1.35 -0.28 -14.12
CA LYS A 135 -0.85 -1.06 -15.26
C LYS A 135 -1.15 -2.56 -15.12
N ALA A 136 -1.01 -3.06 -13.90
CA ALA A 136 -1.26 -4.46 -13.57
C ALA A 136 -1.65 -4.61 -12.10
N MET A 137 -2.37 -5.69 -11.80
CA MET A 137 -2.72 -6.10 -10.45
C MET A 137 -2.32 -7.56 -10.24
N ILE A 138 -1.54 -7.79 -9.19
CA ILE A 138 -1.15 -9.13 -8.74
C ILE A 138 -1.96 -9.45 -7.48
N HIS A 139 -2.76 -10.50 -7.55
CA HIS A 139 -3.58 -10.96 -6.43
C HIS A 139 -2.92 -12.14 -5.71
N ILE A 140 -2.69 -11.99 -4.42
CA ILE A 140 -2.17 -13.05 -3.57
C ILE A 140 -3.25 -13.41 -2.55
N SER A 141 -3.75 -14.63 -2.62
CA SER A 141 -4.83 -15.13 -1.75
C SER A 141 -6.03 -14.18 -1.64
N PRO A 142 -6.63 -13.74 -2.77
CA PRO A 142 -7.67 -12.71 -2.76
C PRO A 142 -8.89 -13.13 -1.95
N ASN A 143 -9.47 -12.17 -1.22
CA ASN A 143 -10.66 -12.35 -0.38
C ASN A 143 -11.86 -11.63 -1.03
N PHE A 144 -12.41 -12.19 -2.11
CA PHE A 144 -13.56 -11.62 -2.82
C PHE A 144 -14.92 -12.08 -2.31
N GLY A 145 -14.96 -12.99 -1.37
CA GLY A 145 -16.18 -13.48 -0.74
C GLY A 145 -15.95 -14.70 0.13
N LEU A 146 -16.89 -14.93 1.03
CA LEU A 146 -16.92 -16.14 1.85
C LEU A 146 -17.71 -17.25 1.12
N ARG A 147 -17.14 -18.43 1.07
CA ARG A 147 -17.84 -19.59 0.53
C ARG A 147 -18.83 -20.08 1.60
N HIS A 148 -20.11 -19.65 1.52
CA HIS A 148 -21.16 -20.27 2.31
C HIS A 148 -21.34 -21.74 1.84
N ARG A 149 -21.02 -22.68 2.72
CA ARG A 149 -21.60 -24.01 2.62
C ARG A 149 -22.98 -23.93 3.26
N ALA A 150 -24.03 -23.98 2.43
CA ALA A 150 -25.37 -24.27 2.90
C ALA A 150 -25.41 -25.67 3.52
#